data_5a912d795559682a47fcfaf27eb9d22c
#
_entry.id   5a912d795559682a47fcfaf27eb9d22c
#
_cell.length_a   1.000
_cell.length_b   1.000
_cell.length_c   1.000
_cell.angle_alpha   90.00
_cell.angle_beta   90.00
_cell.angle_gamma   90.00
#
_symmetry.space_group_name_H-M   'P 1'
#
loop_
_entity.id
_entity.type
_entity.pdbx_description
1 polymer ?
#
loop_
_entity_poly.entity_id
_entity_poly.type
_entity_poly.pdbx_seq_one_letter_code
_entity_poly.pdbx_strand_id
1 'polypeptide(L)'
;ALWGTGTLMAQMPFYTDNAGVTDVGTLHFEFFNEFDGLQSAQYPDLRQNTFNYKINYGLPHGLELDLDAPYLSILRASGSPSSNGPGDTDMGIKWNFHKSDRPLGVPAFSASMYIEFPTGDTSQQLGSGLTDYWLNSIAQEPLTEKTQLDANFGFLFAGNTSTGVLGTQNTRGHVYTGGLSLVHDFNQRLSLGMEAYGAIADNKGLGKDQLQGLAGGWYQLNNRTAVTFALLGGSHIASPQIGGQIGFEVDFPLRRAPAAKPLASTFPNWRTP
;
A
#
# COMPACT_ATOMS: atom_id res chain seq x y z
N ALA A 1 -14.11 20.02 26.17
CA ALA A 1 -13.84 18.63 25.77
C ALA A 1 -12.80 18.68 24.65
N LEU A 2 -11.55 18.39 25.00
CA LEU A 2 -10.43 18.32 24.06
C LEU A 2 -10.52 16.97 23.33
N TRP A 3 -10.94 16.98 22.10
CA TRP A 3 -10.83 15.86 21.20
C TRP A 3 -9.37 15.82 20.72
N GLY A 4 -8.60 14.87 21.22
CA GLY A 4 -7.30 14.54 20.64
C GLY A 4 -7.59 13.91 19.27
N THR A 5 -7.27 14.63 18.21
CA THR A 5 -7.29 14.11 16.85
C THR A 5 -6.05 13.25 16.65
N GLY A 6 -6.14 11.97 16.99
CA GLY A 6 -5.28 10.98 16.38
C GLY A 6 -5.75 10.89 14.92
N THR A 7 -4.95 11.39 14.00
CA THR A 7 -5.15 11.13 12.58
C THR A 7 -4.70 9.71 12.33
N LEU A 8 -5.60 8.85 11.85
CA LEU A 8 -5.22 7.61 11.20
C LEU A 8 -4.21 7.96 10.10
N MET A 9 -3.10 7.26 10.09
CA MET A 9 -2.10 7.33 9.04
C MET A 9 -2.50 6.32 7.97
N ALA A 10 -3.58 6.62 7.23
CA ALA A 10 -4.06 5.74 6.19
C ALA A 10 -3.03 5.62 5.07
N GLN A 11 -2.65 4.40 4.71
CA GLN A 11 -1.87 4.08 3.52
C GLN A 11 -2.78 3.78 2.34
N MET A 12 -3.86 3.07 2.61
CA MET A 12 -4.84 2.71 1.59
C MET A 12 -5.67 3.93 1.16
N PRO A 13 -6.09 3.97 -0.10
CA PRO A 13 -6.04 2.92 -1.13
C PRO A 13 -4.81 2.99 -2.06
N PHE A 14 -3.80 3.80 -1.76
CA PHE A 14 -2.67 4.05 -2.64
C PHE A 14 -1.58 2.97 -2.52
N TYR A 15 -0.94 2.61 -3.63
CA TYR A 15 0.27 1.76 -3.66
C TYR A 15 1.52 2.55 -3.29
N THR A 16 1.49 3.87 -3.52
CA THR A 16 2.52 4.79 -3.04
C THR A 16 2.36 4.96 -1.54
N ASP A 17 3.31 4.41 -0.80
CA ASP A 17 3.34 4.48 0.65
C ASP A 17 3.67 5.90 1.14
N ASN A 18 3.14 6.30 2.28
CA ASN A 18 3.51 7.54 2.96
C ASN A 18 4.71 7.31 3.92
N ALA A 19 5.36 8.39 4.37
CA ALA A 19 6.51 8.25 5.26
C ALA A 19 6.13 8.00 6.74
N GLY A 20 4.85 8.00 7.07
CA GLY A 20 4.38 7.74 8.43
C GLY A 20 4.57 6.29 8.86
N VAL A 21 4.54 6.05 10.16
CA VAL A 21 4.52 4.74 10.81
C VAL A 21 3.46 4.71 11.88
N THR A 22 2.90 3.55 12.14
CA THR A 22 1.90 3.32 13.19
C THR A 22 2.39 3.81 14.56
N ASP A 23 1.51 4.38 15.35
CA ASP A 23 1.81 4.86 16.70
C ASP A 23 2.34 3.74 17.61
N VAL A 24 3.32 4.08 18.45
CA VAL A 24 3.99 3.11 19.33
C VAL A 24 3.00 2.36 20.22
N GLY A 25 3.03 1.03 20.11
CA GLY A 25 2.16 0.13 20.87
C GLY A 25 0.73 0.06 20.34
N THR A 26 0.48 0.56 19.16
CA THR A 26 -0.77 0.40 18.41
C THR A 26 -0.61 -0.70 17.38
N LEU A 27 -1.62 -1.53 17.24
CA LEU A 27 -1.79 -2.44 16.14
C LEU A 27 -2.78 -1.79 15.16
N HIS A 28 -2.32 -1.55 13.95
CA HIS A 28 -3.11 -1.06 12.84
C HIS A 28 -3.50 -2.23 11.96
N PHE A 29 -4.78 -2.39 11.70
CA PHE A 29 -5.31 -3.43 10.84
C PHE A 29 -5.97 -2.81 9.63
N GLU A 30 -5.58 -3.27 8.43
CA GLU A 30 -6.20 -2.92 7.17
C GLU A 30 -6.78 -4.17 6.53
N PHE A 31 -7.98 -4.03 5.99
CA PHE A 31 -8.58 -5.01 5.10
C PHE A 31 -9.07 -4.28 3.86
N PHE A 32 -8.71 -4.79 2.70
CA PHE A 32 -9.31 -4.31 1.46
C PHE A 32 -9.55 -5.44 0.47
N ASN A 33 -10.55 -5.24 -0.36
CA ASN A 33 -10.83 -6.05 -1.52
C ASN A 33 -10.54 -5.22 -2.76
N GLU A 34 -9.69 -5.76 -3.64
CA GLU A 34 -9.40 -5.22 -4.95
C GLU A 34 -9.94 -6.16 -6.00
N PHE A 35 -10.69 -5.63 -6.94
CA PHE A 35 -11.27 -6.34 -8.06
C PHE A 35 -10.73 -5.78 -9.37
N ASP A 36 -10.08 -6.63 -10.18
CA ASP A 36 -9.38 -6.28 -11.40
C ASP A 36 -9.94 -7.00 -12.63
N GLY A 37 -10.29 -6.23 -13.65
CA GLY A 37 -10.40 -6.71 -15.02
C GLY A 37 -9.02 -6.75 -15.64
N LEU A 38 -8.54 -7.94 -16.01
CA LEU A 38 -7.18 -8.13 -16.48
C LEU A 38 -7.01 -7.71 -17.94
N GLN A 39 -5.78 -7.38 -18.32
CA GLN A 39 -5.43 -7.08 -19.71
C GLN A 39 -5.67 -8.30 -20.61
N SER A 40 -6.11 -8.08 -21.83
CA SER A 40 -6.36 -9.17 -22.80
C SER A 40 -5.15 -10.07 -23.05
N ALA A 41 -3.95 -9.55 -22.88
CA ALA A 41 -2.70 -10.32 -22.96
C ALA A 41 -2.52 -11.33 -21.81
N GLN A 42 -3.34 -11.27 -20.77
CA GLN A 42 -3.35 -12.24 -19.66
C GLN A 42 -4.25 -13.45 -19.94
N TYR A 43 -4.98 -13.46 -21.08
CA TYR A 43 -5.84 -14.59 -21.42
C TYR A 43 -5.11 -15.94 -21.24
N PRO A 44 -5.71 -16.95 -20.57
CA PRO A 44 -7.14 -17.10 -20.25
C PRO A 44 -7.59 -16.42 -18.94
N ASP A 45 -6.71 -15.76 -18.19
CA ASP A 45 -7.09 -15.05 -16.97
C ASP A 45 -7.89 -13.79 -17.35
N LEU A 46 -9.11 -13.66 -16.82
CA LEU A 46 -10.03 -12.57 -17.18
C LEU A 46 -10.15 -11.54 -16.07
N ARG A 47 -10.19 -12.00 -14.82
CA ARG A 47 -10.41 -11.17 -13.64
C ARG A 47 -9.63 -11.74 -12.48
N GLN A 48 -9.12 -10.84 -11.64
CA GLN A 48 -8.53 -11.17 -10.34
C GLN A 48 -9.31 -10.44 -9.27
N ASN A 49 -9.58 -11.13 -8.16
CA ASN A 49 -10.11 -10.53 -6.97
C ASN A 49 -9.17 -10.85 -5.82
N THR A 50 -8.66 -9.81 -5.15
CA THR A 50 -7.68 -9.93 -4.08
C THR A 50 -8.28 -9.39 -2.80
N PHE A 51 -8.31 -10.23 -1.76
CA PHE A 51 -8.62 -9.83 -0.39
C PHE A 51 -7.31 -9.72 0.35
N ASN A 52 -6.92 -8.52 0.70
CA ASN A 52 -5.70 -8.25 1.46
C ASN A 52 -5.99 -8.03 2.93
N TYR A 53 -5.17 -8.63 3.78
CA TYR A 53 -5.19 -8.51 5.23
C TYR A 53 -3.83 -8.02 5.67
N LYS A 54 -3.76 -6.77 6.15
CA LYS A 54 -2.52 -6.15 6.60
C LYS A 54 -2.58 -5.88 8.10
N ILE A 55 -1.46 -6.12 8.77
CA ILE A 55 -1.29 -5.83 10.19
C ILE A 55 0.02 -5.08 10.35
N ASN A 56 -0.05 -3.85 10.87
CA ASN A 56 1.11 -3.04 11.15
C ASN A 56 1.21 -2.82 12.67
N TYR A 57 2.41 -2.86 13.21
CA TYR A 57 2.63 -2.64 14.64
C TYR A 57 3.71 -1.59 14.88
N GLY A 58 3.31 -0.50 15.53
CA GLY A 58 4.20 0.61 15.84
C GLY A 58 5.18 0.31 16.97
N LEU A 59 6.47 0.49 16.69
CA LEU A 59 7.58 0.34 17.59
C LEU A 59 8.21 1.70 17.95
N PRO A 60 9.00 1.79 19.04
CA PRO A 60 9.76 3.00 19.34
C PRO A 60 10.74 3.39 18.21
N HIS A 61 11.15 4.66 18.21
CA HIS A 61 12.16 5.24 17.32
C HIS A 61 11.76 5.30 15.83
N GLY A 62 10.44 5.39 15.56
CA GLY A 62 9.94 5.50 14.20
C GLY A 62 9.99 4.19 13.41
N LEU A 63 9.95 3.06 14.10
CA LEU A 63 9.91 1.75 13.48
C LEU A 63 8.48 1.18 13.46
N GLU A 64 8.20 0.37 12.44
CA GLU A 64 6.96 -0.37 12.27
C GLU A 64 7.28 -1.78 11.76
N LEU A 65 6.53 -2.76 12.24
CA LEU A 65 6.54 -4.11 11.70
C LEU A 65 5.25 -4.34 10.92
N ASP A 66 5.38 -4.95 9.76
CA ASP A 66 4.30 -5.17 8.81
C ASP A 66 4.14 -6.66 8.49
N LEU A 67 2.90 -7.08 8.37
CA LEU A 67 2.51 -8.40 7.87
C LEU A 67 1.38 -8.21 6.87
N ASP A 68 1.53 -8.76 5.67
CA ASP A 68 0.55 -8.70 4.59
C ASP A 68 0.24 -10.11 4.09
N ALA A 69 -1.04 -10.49 4.05
CA ALA A 69 -1.47 -11.83 3.69
C ALA A 69 -2.66 -11.76 2.72
N PRO A 70 -2.43 -11.90 1.41
CA PRO A 70 -3.51 -11.85 0.42
C PRO A 70 -4.22 -13.20 0.28
N TYR A 71 -5.50 -13.13 -0.07
CA TYR A 71 -6.26 -14.25 -0.60
C TYR A 71 -6.78 -13.91 -2.00
N LEU A 72 -6.43 -14.72 -2.98
CA LEU A 72 -6.66 -14.47 -4.39
C LEU A 72 -7.76 -15.35 -4.95
N SER A 73 -8.51 -14.80 -5.91
CA SER A 73 -9.45 -15.53 -6.74
C SER A 73 -9.27 -15.10 -8.19
N ILE A 74 -8.81 -16.01 -9.06
CA ILE A 74 -8.55 -15.76 -10.47
C ILE A 74 -9.63 -16.46 -11.31
N LEU A 75 -10.46 -15.68 -11.97
CA LEU A 75 -11.49 -16.16 -12.87
C LEU A 75 -10.91 -16.29 -14.28
N ARG A 76 -11.02 -17.49 -14.85
CA ARG A 76 -10.53 -17.82 -16.19
C ARG A 76 -11.64 -18.02 -17.21
N ALA A 77 -11.28 -17.92 -18.47
CA ALA A 77 -12.18 -18.19 -19.59
C ALA A 77 -12.68 -19.65 -19.59
N SER A 78 -13.82 -19.86 -20.25
CA SER A 78 -14.41 -21.20 -20.38
C SER A 78 -13.40 -22.21 -20.93
N GLY A 79 -13.31 -23.36 -20.27
CA GLY A 79 -12.32 -24.41 -20.60
C GLY A 79 -11.04 -24.36 -19.77
N SER A 80 -10.81 -23.30 -18.98
CA SER A 80 -9.69 -23.18 -18.06
C SER A 80 -10.21 -23.12 -16.61
N PRO A 81 -9.72 -23.96 -15.68
CA PRO A 81 -10.18 -23.94 -14.29
C PRO A 81 -9.77 -22.65 -13.62
N SER A 82 -10.69 -22.00 -12.92
CA SER A 82 -10.42 -20.85 -12.06
C SER A 82 -9.66 -21.29 -10.80
N SER A 83 -8.85 -20.38 -10.22
CA SER A 83 -8.07 -20.64 -9.01
C SER A 83 -8.54 -19.74 -7.87
N ASN A 84 -8.44 -20.24 -6.66
CA ASN A 84 -8.62 -19.43 -5.45
C ASN A 84 -7.82 -20.01 -4.29
N GLY A 85 -7.30 -19.17 -3.43
CA GLY A 85 -6.49 -19.56 -2.27
C GLY A 85 -5.63 -18.43 -1.73
N PRO A 86 -4.85 -18.71 -0.66
CA PRO A 86 -3.87 -17.75 -0.17
C PRO A 86 -2.81 -17.45 -1.22
N GLY A 87 -2.37 -16.21 -1.27
CA GLY A 87 -1.20 -15.78 -2.03
C GLY A 87 0.09 -15.87 -1.24
N ASP A 88 1.14 -15.25 -1.77
CA ASP A 88 2.40 -15.10 -1.06
C ASP A 88 2.24 -14.08 0.07
N THR A 89 2.92 -14.32 1.20
CA THR A 89 2.78 -13.53 2.42
C THR A 89 4.02 -12.65 2.60
N ASP A 90 3.82 -11.36 2.82
CA ASP A 90 4.89 -10.40 3.06
C ASP A 90 5.08 -10.13 4.55
N MET A 91 6.34 -10.04 4.97
CA MET A 91 6.74 -9.48 6.26
C MET A 91 7.73 -8.36 6.04
N GLY A 92 7.51 -7.24 6.72
CA GLY A 92 8.31 -6.05 6.54
C GLY A 92 8.68 -5.32 7.81
N ILE A 93 9.63 -4.43 7.63
CA ILE A 93 9.98 -3.40 8.59
C ILE A 93 10.06 -2.07 7.86
N LYS A 94 9.44 -1.04 8.45
CA LYS A 94 9.51 0.33 7.97
C LYS A 94 10.13 1.22 9.03
N TRP A 95 10.95 2.15 8.61
CA TRP A 95 11.63 3.11 9.47
C TRP A 95 11.46 4.53 8.97
N ASN A 96 10.73 5.33 9.74
CA ASN A 96 10.67 6.77 9.55
C ASN A 96 11.86 7.42 10.30
N PHE A 97 12.88 7.80 9.55
CA PHE A 97 14.13 8.36 10.10
C PHE A 97 14.18 9.89 10.05
N HIS A 98 13.28 10.52 9.29
CA HIS A 98 13.15 11.96 9.23
C HIS A 98 11.68 12.38 9.12
N LYS A 99 11.23 13.25 9.99
CA LYS A 99 9.88 13.81 9.96
C LYS A 99 9.92 15.21 9.36
N SER A 100 8.96 15.53 8.51
CA SER A 100 8.78 16.90 8.03
C SER A 100 8.41 17.84 9.19
N ASP A 101 8.95 19.05 9.20
CA ASP A 101 8.69 20.06 10.23
C ASP A 101 7.64 21.10 9.81
N ARG A 102 7.43 21.28 8.52
CA ARG A 102 6.50 22.28 7.96
C ARG A 102 6.19 22.02 6.48
N PRO A 103 5.09 22.53 5.96
CA PRO A 103 4.82 22.54 4.52
C PRO A 103 5.94 23.21 3.72
N LEU A 104 6.30 22.62 2.58
CA LEU A 104 7.38 23.05 1.69
C LEU A 104 8.74 23.20 2.41
N GLY A 105 8.95 22.36 3.42
CA GLY A 105 10.19 22.26 4.17
C GLY A 105 11.10 21.15 3.66
N VAL A 106 11.70 20.42 4.60
CA VAL A 106 12.38 19.16 4.28
C VAL A 106 11.33 18.05 4.35
N PRO A 107 11.18 17.23 3.29
CA PRO A 107 10.23 16.12 3.30
C PRO A 107 10.47 15.15 4.45
N ALA A 108 9.44 14.48 4.91
CA ALA A 108 9.63 13.29 5.74
C ALA A 108 10.20 12.17 4.88
N PHE A 109 11.08 11.36 5.47
CA PHE A 109 11.71 10.24 4.80
C PHE A 109 11.56 8.95 5.60
N SER A 110 11.24 7.89 4.88
CA SER A 110 11.22 6.52 5.39
C SER A 110 11.89 5.57 4.42
N ALA A 111 12.32 4.44 4.97
CA ALA A 111 12.75 3.30 4.19
C ALA A 111 12.01 2.07 4.69
N SER A 112 11.70 1.14 3.79
CA SER A 112 11.13 -0.15 4.16
C SER A 112 11.84 -1.30 3.48
N MET A 113 11.80 -2.46 4.13
CA MET A 113 12.28 -3.72 3.58
C MET A 113 11.22 -4.80 3.85
N TYR A 114 10.85 -5.51 2.80
CA TYR A 114 9.92 -6.63 2.87
C TYR A 114 10.56 -7.91 2.37
N ILE A 115 10.15 -9.02 2.94
CA ILE A 115 10.45 -10.37 2.48
C ILE A 115 9.10 -11.01 2.16
N GLU A 116 8.91 -11.39 0.90
CA GLU A 116 7.78 -12.17 0.45
C GLU A 116 8.10 -13.65 0.56
N PHE A 117 7.29 -14.38 1.29
CA PHE A 117 7.39 -15.82 1.48
C PHE A 117 6.49 -16.56 0.49
N PRO A 118 6.97 -17.62 -0.17
CA PRO A 118 6.21 -18.36 -1.19
C PRO A 118 5.14 -19.26 -0.54
N THR A 119 4.13 -18.67 0.03
CA THR A 119 3.02 -19.39 0.71
C THR A 119 1.87 -19.73 -0.25
N GLY A 120 1.82 -19.09 -1.40
CA GLY A 120 0.81 -19.33 -2.44
C GLY A 120 1.07 -20.60 -3.25
N ASP A 121 0.01 -21.21 -3.77
CA ASP A 121 0.09 -22.38 -4.64
C ASP A 121 0.50 -21.98 -6.06
N THR A 122 1.76 -22.26 -6.42
CA THR A 122 2.31 -21.97 -7.75
C THR A 122 1.62 -22.73 -8.88
N SER A 123 1.10 -23.93 -8.59
CA SER A 123 0.40 -24.73 -9.61
C SER A 123 -0.93 -24.09 -10.03
N GLN A 124 -1.49 -23.28 -9.16
CA GLN A 124 -2.71 -22.51 -9.40
C GLN A 124 -2.43 -21.02 -9.74
N GLN A 125 -1.17 -20.63 -9.84
CA GLN A 125 -0.74 -19.24 -10.08
C GLN A 125 -1.14 -18.28 -8.94
N LEU A 126 -1.15 -18.74 -7.69
CA LEU A 126 -1.48 -17.94 -6.52
C LEU A 126 -0.23 -17.38 -5.82
N GLY A 127 0.96 -17.78 -6.25
CA GLY A 127 2.24 -17.31 -5.73
C GLY A 127 3.40 -17.58 -6.67
N SER A 128 4.54 -16.97 -6.37
CA SER A 128 5.77 -17.06 -7.18
C SER A 128 6.51 -18.38 -6.97
N GLY A 129 6.38 -19.00 -5.80
CA GLY A 129 7.17 -20.16 -5.37
C GLY A 129 8.61 -19.81 -5.01
N LEU A 130 8.96 -18.54 -4.94
CA LEU A 130 10.29 -18.03 -4.62
C LEU A 130 10.18 -16.96 -3.54
N THR A 131 11.19 -16.90 -2.66
CA THR A 131 11.29 -15.79 -1.70
C THR A 131 11.80 -14.56 -2.41
N ASP A 132 11.07 -13.46 -2.30
CA ASP A 132 11.38 -12.19 -2.90
C ASP A 132 11.76 -11.14 -1.85
N TYR A 133 12.54 -10.13 -2.24
CA TYR A 133 13.04 -9.10 -1.33
C TYR A 133 12.77 -7.74 -1.93
N TRP A 134 12.10 -6.89 -1.18
CA TRP A 134 11.77 -5.55 -1.60
C TRP A 134 12.39 -4.50 -0.69
N LEU A 135 13.12 -3.56 -1.28
CA LEU A 135 13.63 -2.36 -0.63
C LEU A 135 12.90 -1.15 -1.20
N ASN A 136 12.44 -0.27 -0.35
CA ASN A 136 11.68 0.90 -0.77
C ASN A 136 12.16 2.15 -0.04
N SER A 137 12.27 3.26 -0.78
CA SER A 137 12.57 4.59 -0.28
C SER A 137 11.32 5.45 -0.45
N ILE A 138 10.94 6.16 0.60
CA ILE A 138 9.69 6.89 0.69
C ILE A 138 9.98 8.34 1.07
N ALA A 139 9.42 9.27 0.33
CA ALA A 139 9.44 10.69 0.64
C ALA A 139 8.01 11.23 0.70
N GLN A 140 7.73 12.05 1.70
CA GLN A 140 6.43 12.67 1.92
C GLN A 140 6.60 14.16 2.14
N GLU A 141 5.98 14.96 1.30
CA GLU A 141 6.05 16.42 1.36
C GLU A 141 4.65 17.02 1.58
N PRO A 142 4.36 17.62 2.73
CA PRO A 142 3.17 18.44 2.90
C PRO A 142 3.31 19.71 2.07
N LEU A 143 2.55 19.82 0.98
CA LEU A 143 2.53 21.01 0.13
C LEU A 143 1.77 22.16 0.78
N THR A 144 0.71 21.83 1.52
CA THR A 144 -0.12 22.75 2.32
C THR A 144 -0.55 22.04 3.61
N GLU A 145 -1.31 22.72 4.45
CA GLU A 145 -1.93 22.10 5.65
C GLU A 145 -2.93 20.98 5.33
N LYS A 146 -3.34 20.85 4.06
CA LYS A 146 -4.38 19.92 3.62
C LYS A 146 -3.98 19.10 2.41
N THR A 147 -2.82 19.33 1.85
CA THR A 147 -2.39 18.66 0.61
C THR A 147 -1.01 18.08 0.80
N GLN A 148 -0.88 16.81 0.51
CA GLN A 148 0.34 16.02 0.68
C GLN A 148 0.71 15.38 -0.66
N LEU A 149 2.00 15.36 -0.95
CA LEU A 149 2.61 14.64 -2.05
C LEU A 149 3.47 13.52 -1.47
N ASP A 150 3.23 12.29 -1.87
CA ASP A 150 4.05 11.14 -1.54
C ASP A 150 4.77 10.62 -2.78
N ALA A 151 5.98 10.15 -2.61
CA ALA A 151 6.81 9.60 -3.68
C ALA A 151 7.56 8.38 -3.19
N ASN A 152 7.52 7.30 -3.97
CA ASN A 152 8.22 6.06 -3.68
C ASN A 152 9.16 5.69 -4.81
N PHE A 153 10.29 5.10 -4.43
CA PHE A 153 11.17 4.38 -5.34
C PHE A 153 11.56 3.05 -4.69
N GLY A 154 11.24 1.97 -5.36
CA GLY A 154 11.46 0.62 -4.88
C GLY A 154 12.36 -0.21 -5.79
N PHE A 155 13.00 -1.20 -5.18
CA PHE A 155 13.81 -2.22 -5.83
C PHE A 155 13.37 -3.58 -5.32
N LEU A 156 12.88 -4.43 -6.22
CA LEU A 156 12.43 -5.77 -5.93
C LEU A 156 13.37 -6.78 -6.60
N PHE A 157 13.93 -7.67 -5.81
CA PHE A 157 14.60 -8.87 -6.29
C PHE A 157 13.59 -10.00 -6.27
N ALA A 158 13.01 -10.31 -7.43
CA ALA A 158 11.79 -11.08 -7.56
C ALA A 158 11.95 -12.36 -8.39
N GLY A 159 11.12 -13.33 -8.08
CA GLY A 159 10.85 -14.47 -8.95
C GLY A 159 9.75 -14.18 -9.97
N ASN A 160 8.77 -13.36 -9.57
CA ASN A 160 7.74 -12.78 -10.41
C ASN A 160 7.55 -11.32 -10.05
N THR A 161 6.97 -10.53 -10.94
CA THR A 161 6.55 -9.18 -10.59
C THR A 161 5.35 -9.26 -9.66
N SER A 162 5.55 -9.05 -8.37
CA SER A 162 4.46 -8.92 -7.41
C SER A 162 3.87 -7.50 -7.47
N THR A 163 3.19 -7.21 -8.54
CA THR A 163 2.60 -5.89 -8.81
C THR A 163 1.08 -5.97 -8.84
N GLY A 164 0.50 -6.81 -7.97
CA GLY A 164 -0.96 -7.00 -7.91
C GLY A 164 -1.49 -8.04 -8.90
N VAL A 165 -0.91 -8.15 -10.10
CA VAL A 165 -1.28 -9.16 -11.10
C VAL A 165 -0.16 -10.20 -11.23
N LEU A 166 -0.43 -11.45 -10.85
CA LEU A 166 0.56 -12.50 -10.79
C LEU A 166 1.11 -12.89 -12.16
N GLY A 167 2.42 -13.12 -12.23
CA GLY A 167 3.11 -13.70 -13.37
C GLY A 167 3.11 -15.22 -13.34
N THR A 168 3.44 -15.83 -14.47
CA THR A 168 3.43 -17.29 -14.64
C THR A 168 4.82 -17.91 -14.71
N GLN A 169 5.89 -17.11 -14.60
CA GLN A 169 7.26 -17.60 -14.77
C GLN A 169 8.09 -17.40 -13.51
N ASN A 170 8.74 -18.46 -13.05
CA ASN A 170 9.63 -18.47 -11.92
C ASN A 170 11.06 -18.09 -12.34
N THR A 171 11.29 -16.82 -12.64
CA THR A 171 12.59 -16.31 -13.08
C THR A 171 13.05 -15.22 -12.15
N ARG A 172 14.25 -15.34 -11.61
CA ARG A 172 14.86 -14.30 -10.78
C ARG A 172 15.36 -13.14 -11.61
N GLY A 173 15.17 -11.93 -11.11
CA GLY A 173 15.66 -10.69 -11.71
C GLY A 173 15.33 -9.49 -10.85
N HIS A 174 15.41 -8.31 -11.41
CA HIS A 174 15.17 -7.07 -10.70
C HIS A 174 13.97 -6.35 -11.28
N VAL A 175 13.17 -5.77 -10.39
CA VAL A 175 12.08 -4.87 -10.74
C VAL A 175 12.28 -3.55 -10.03
N TYR A 176 12.24 -2.47 -10.78
CA TYR A 176 12.24 -1.12 -10.25
C TYR A 176 10.81 -0.62 -10.20
N THR A 177 10.38 -0.16 -9.03
CA THR A 177 9.03 0.39 -8.83
C THR A 177 9.12 1.87 -8.56
N GLY A 178 8.07 2.61 -8.89
CA GLY A 178 7.96 4.01 -8.58
C GLY A 178 6.51 4.45 -8.52
N GLY A 179 6.22 5.35 -7.58
CA GLY A 179 4.88 5.89 -7.39
C GLY A 179 4.92 7.35 -6.97
N LEU A 180 3.89 8.06 -7.37
CA LEU A 180 3.59 9.42 -6.93
C LEU A 180 2.11 9.50 -6.59
N SER A 181 1.78 9.94 -5.39
CA SER A 181 0.39 10.23 -5.00
C SER A 181 0.23 11.65 -4.48
N LEU A 182 -0.89 12.25 -4.80
CA LEU A 182 -1.30 13.57 -4.31
C LEU A 182 -2.62 13.41 -3.59
N VAL A 183 -2.64 13.71 -2.29
CA VAL A 183 -3.81 13.58 -1.42
C VAL A 183 -4.23 14.94 -0.90
N HIS A 184 -5.54 15.19 -0.85
CA HIS A 184 -6.12 16.41 -0.32
C HIS A 184 -7.21 16.12 0.71
N ASP A 185 -7.10 16.78 1.88
CA ASP A 185 -8.09 16.72 2.96
C ASP A 185 -9.20 17.75 2.70
N PHE A 186 -10.34 17.31 2.17
CA PHE A 186 -11.50 18.19 1.94
C PHE A 186 -12.11 18.66 3.25
N ASN A 187 -12.14 17.79 4.24
CA ASN A 187 -12.58 18.10 5.59
C ASN A 187 -11.98 17.08 6.59
N GLN A 188 -12.40 17.13 7.86
CA GLN A 188 -11.88 16.26 8.92
C GLN A 188 -12.21 14.76 8.75
N ARG A 189 -13.06 14.42 7.76
CA ARG A 189 -13.50 13.03 7.53
C ARG A 189 -13.21 12.52 6.15
N LEU A 190 -13.08 13.38 5.14
CA LEU A 190 -12.93 12.98 3.75
C LEU A 190 -11.60 13.47 3.22
N SER A 191 -10.78 12.53 2.78
CA SER A 191 -9.57 12.74 2.02
C SER A 191 -9.68 12.02 0.69
N LEU A 192 -9.33 12.71 -0.38
CA LEU A 192 -9.30 12.15 -1.74
C LEU A 192 -7.96 12.44 -2.39
N GLY A 193 -7.55 11.55 -3.26
CA GLY A 193 -6.28 11.69 -3.97
C GLY A 193 -6.25 10.96 -5.30
N MET A 194 -5.12 11.12 -5.95
CA MET A 194 -4.78 10.44 -7.20
C MET A 194 -3.35 9.93 -7.12
N GLU A 195 -3.10 8.83 -7.81
CA GLU A 195 -1.80 8.18 -7.88
C GLU A 195 -1.46 7.81 -9.31
N ALA A 196 -0.17 7.87 -9.62
CA ALA A 196 0.45 7.17 -10.74
C ALA A 196 1.52 6.23 -10.18
N TYR A 197 1.39 4.95 -10.49
CA TYR A 197 2.30 3.91 -10.02
C TYR A 197 2.77 3.05 -11.19
N GLY A 198 4.04 2.64 -11.15
CA GLY A 198 4.60 1.80 -12.19
C GLY A 198 5.74 0.92 -11.72
N ALA A 199 6.03 -0.09 -12.54
CA ALA A 199 7.14 -1.01 -12.35
C ALA A 199 7.77 -1.38 -13.68
N ILE A 200 9.09 -1.52 -13.69
CA ILE A 200 9.88 -1.93 -14.88
C ILE A 200 10.75 -3.10 -14.47
N ALA A 201 10.60 -4.23 -15.16
CA ALA A 201 11.45 -5.39 -14.98
C ALA A 201 12.69 -5.29 -15.89
N ASP A 202 13.88 -5.57 -15.35
CA ASP A 202 15.12 -5.60 -16.13
C ASP A 202 15.23 -6.81 -17.05
N ASN A 203 14.45 -7.85 -16.79
CA ASN A 203 14.44 -9.09 -17.54
C ASN A 203 13.02 -9.38 -18.05
N LYS A 204 12.88 -9.53 -19.38
CA LYS A 204 11.61 -9.88 -20.01
C LYS A 204 11.06 -11.22 -19.55
N GLY A 205 11.88 -12.12 -19.01
CA GLY A 205 11.47 -13.36 -18.39
C GLY A 205 10.71 -13.19 -17.07
N LEU A 206 10.89 -12.05 -16.37
CA LEU A 206 10.07 -11.64 -15.21
C LEU A 206 8.71 -11.07 -15.64
N GLY A 207 8.59 -10.83 -16.88
CA GLY A 207 7.40 -10.80 -17.68
C GLY A 207 6.62 -9.53 -17.70
N LYS A 208 6.63 -8.58 -16.78
CA LYS A 208 5.49 -7.67 -16.87
C LYS A 208 5.77 -6.30 -16.27
N ASP A 209 5.93 -5.35 -17.16
CA ASP A 209 5.90 -3.93 -16.76
C ASP A 209 4.49 -3.54 -16.30
N GLN A 210 4.43 -2.60 -15.37
CA GLN A 210 3.21 -2.02 -14.83
C GLN A 210 3.22 -0.50 -15.01
N LEU A 211 2.09 0.04 -15.40
CA LEU A 211 1.80 1.47 -15.33
C LEU A 211 0.30 1.65 -15.13
N GLN A 212 -0.07 2.21 -13.99
CA GLN A 212 -1.47 2.41 -13.61
C GLN A 212 -1.68 3.75 -12.93
N GLY A 213 -2.91 4.23 -13.05
CA GLY A 213 -3.43 5.35 -12.28
C GLY A 213 -4.51 4.86 -11.32
N LEU A 214 -4.62 5.55 -10.20
CA LEU A 214 -5.63 5.30 -9.19
C LEU A 214 -6.23 6.64 -8.76
N ALA A 215 -7.54 6.67 -8.54
CA ALA A 215 -8.25 7.78 -7.93
C ALA A 215 -9.15 7.24 -6.81
N GLY A 216 -8.96 7.75 -5.60
CA GLY A 216 -9.65 7.21 -4.42
C GLY A 216 -9.38 8.04 -3.18
N GLY A 217 -9.59 7.43 -2.02
CA GLY A 217 -9.36 8.06 -0.74
C GLY A 217 -10.03 7.31 0.38
N TRP A 218 -10.24 8.01 1.49
CA TRP A 218 -10.85 7.43 2.67
C TRP A 218 -11.88 8.35 3.30
N TYR A 219 -12.81 7.72 4.00
CA TYR A 219 -13.79 8.41 4.82
C TYR A 219 -13.68 7.96 6.28
N GLN A 220 -13.30 8.90 7.15
CA GLN A 220 -13.13 8.68 8.59
C GLN A 220 -14.50 8.49 9.26
N LEU A 221 -14.78 7.30 9.79
CA LEU A 221 -15.99 6.99 10.55
C LEU A 221 -15.89 7.51 11.99
N ASN A 222 -14.74 7.30 12.61
CA ASN A 222 -14.39 7.77 13.95
C ASN A 222 -12.87 7.88 14.08
N ASN A 223 -12.33 8.22 15.25
CA ASN A 223 -10.90 8.46 15.48
C ASN A 223 -9.99 7.22 15.28
N ARG A 224 -10.55 6.05 14.97
CA ARG A 224 -9.80 4.79 14.87
C ARG A 224 -10.21 3.95 13.67
N THR A 225 -11.21 4.38 12.92
CA THR A 225 -11.76 3.57 11.84
C THR A 225 -12.04 4.43 10.64
N ALA A 226 -11.53 4.04 9.48
CA ALA A 226 -11.87 4.63 8.20
C ALA A 226 -12.34 3.56 7.21
N VAL A 227 -13.09 3.99 6.22
CA VAL A 227 -13.43 3.22 5.02
C VAL A 227 -12.61 3.78 3.88
N THR A 228 -11.94 2.90 3.12
CA THR A 228 -11.11 3.24 1.96
C THR A 228 -11.81 2.80 0.68
N PHE A 229 -11.60 3.53 -0.40
CA PHE A 229 -12.17 3.21 -1.71
C PHE A 229 -11.35 3.81 -2.83
N ALA A 230 -11.27 3.10 -3.98
CA ALA A 230 -10.62 3.62 -5.17
C ALA A 230 -11.17 2.99 -6.45
N LEU A 231 -10.91 3.68 -7.55
CA LEU A 231 -10.96 3.17 -8.91
C LEU A 231 -9.54 3.22 -9.49
N LEU A 232 -9.17 2.21 -10.24
CA LEU A 232 -7.84 2.10 -10.82
C LEU A 232 -7.91 1.56 -12.24
N GLY A 233 -6.86 1.79 -13.01
CA GLY A 233 -6.72 1.27 -14.35
C GLY A 233 -5.36 1.56 -14.93
N GLY A 234 -4.92 0.72 -15.84
CA GLY A 234 -3.58 0.81 -16.40
C GLY A 234 -3.48 0.28 -17.82
N SER A 235 -2.30 0.37 -18.38
CA SER A 235 -2.03 0.08 -19.79
C SER A 235 -1.06 -1.06 -20.06
N HIS A 236 -0.28 -1.46 -19.04
CA HIS A 236 0.74 -2.51 -19.16
C HIS A 236 0.18 -3.87 -18.69
N ILE A 237 0.86 -4.95 -19.04
CA ILE A 237 0.37 -6.32 -18.79
C ILE A 237 0.14 -6.60 -17.31
N ALA A 238 1.02 -6.09 -16.42
CA ALA A 238 0.87 -6.26 -14.98
C ALA A 238 -0.08 -5.25 -14.31
N SER A 239 -0.71 -4.37 -15.09
CA SER A 239 -1.73 -3.45 -14.61
C SER A 239 -3.11 -3.99 -14.88
N PRO A 240 -4.12 -3.76 -14.04
CA PRO A 240 -5.49 -4.01 -14.42
C PRO A 240 -5.91 -3.11 -15.58
N GLN A 241 -6.78 -3.58 -16.45
CA GLN A 241 -7.40 -2.74 -17.48
C GLN A 241 -8.33 -1.71 -16.81
N ILE A 242 -9.10 -2.19 -15.86
CA ILE A 242 -9.94 -1.40 -14.94
C ILE A 242 -10.12 -2.21 -13.67
N GLY A 243 -10.12 -1.53 -12.54
CA GLY A 243 -10.31 -2.15 -11.23
C GLY A 243 -10.96 -1.21 -10.24
N GLY A 244 -11.24 -1.73 -9.07
CA GLY A 244 -11.77 -0.97 -7.95
C GLY A 244 -11.41 -1.60 -6.63
N GLN A 245 -11.21 -0.75 -5.63
CA GLN A 245 -10.92 -1.16 -4.26
C GLN A 245 -11.99 -0.65 -3.31
N ILE A 246 -12.27 -1.44 -2.29
CA ILE A 246 -13.01 -1.05 -1.10
C ILE A 246 -12.40 -1.73 0.12
N GLY A 247 -12.25 -0.99 1.19
CA GLY A 247 -11.64 -1.53 2.40
C GLY A 247 -12.01 -0.75 3.65
N PHE A 248 -11.39 -1.13 4.74
CA PHE A 248 -11.46 -0.41 6.00
C PHE A 248 -10.16 -0.58 6.79
N GLU A 249 -9.92 0.38 7.66
CA GLU A 249 -8.77 0.45 8.55
C GLU A 249 -9.23 0.63 9.98
N VAL A 250 -8.53 -0.02 10.93
CA VAL A 250 -8.87 0.07 12.35
C VAL A 250 -7.60 0.08 13.21
N ASP A 251 -7.49 1.07 14.11
CA ASP A 251 -6.45 1.15 15.12
C ASP A 251 -6.85 0.51 16.44
N PHE A 252 -6.00 -0.37 16.96
CA PHE A 252 -6.11 -1.03 18.26
C PHE A 252 -4.94 -0.65 19.16
N PRO A 253 -5.04 0.39 20.01
CA PRO A 253 -4.00 0.69 21.01
C PRO A 253 -3.91 -0.45 22.02
N LEU A 254 -2.81 -1.24 21.99
CA LEU A 254 -2.60 -2.40 22.87
C LEU A 254 -2.06 -2.00 24.24
N ARG A 255 -1.43 -0.82 24.37
CA ARG A 255 -1.03 -0.21 25.64
C ARG A 255 -1.73 1.11 25.81
N ARG A 256 -2.21 1.41 27.03
CA ARG A 256 -2.43 2.81 27.39
C ARG A 256 -1.06 3.46 27.28
N ALA A 257 -0.85 4.26 26.26
CA ALA A 257 0.28 5.15 26.21
C ALA A 257 0.30 5.91 27.56
N PRO A 258 1.43 6.00 28.28
CA PRO A 258 1.58 7.00 29.31
C PRO A 258 1.16 8.29 28.63
N ALA A 259 0.24 9.06 29.27
CA ALA A 259 -0.41 10.21 28.65
C ALA A 259 0.65 11.03 27.89
N ALA A 260 0.75 10.77 26.61
CA ALA A 260 1.70 11.45 25.76
C ALA A 260 1.33 12.93 25.87
N LYS A 261 2.29 13.76 26.24
CA LYS A 261 2.20 15.17 25.91
C LYS A 261 1.67 15.19 24.48
N PRO A 262 0.59 15.95 24.19
CA PRO A 262 0.07 16.00 22.84
C PRO A 262 1.26 16.24 21.92
N LEU A 263 1.64 15.24 21.13
CA LEU A 263 2.51 15.48 20.01
C LEU A 263 1.78 16.57 19.23
N ALA A 264 2.45 17.71 19.09
CA ALA A 264 1.98 18.75 18.22
C ALA A 264 1.53 18.04 16.96
N SER A 265 0.25 18.23 16.61
CA SER A 265 -0.29 17.76 15.34
C SER A 265 0.81 17.90 14.30
N THR A 266 1.00 16.94 13.43
CA THR A 266 1.96 17.02 12.31
C THR A 266 1.72 18.30 11.49
N PHE A 267 0.63 19.00 11.79
CA PHE A 267 0.34 20.36 11.39
C PHE A 267 0.50 21.29 12.61
N PRO A 268 1.42 22.27 12.58
CA PRO A 268 1.54 23.27 13.64
C PRO A 268 0.18 23.94 13.87
N ASN A 269 -0.22 24.01 15.12
CA ASN A 269 -1.42 24.70 15.56
C ASN A 269 -1.25 26.23 15.30
N TRP A 270 -1.66 26.72 14.14
CA TRP A 270 -1.62 28.14 13.74
C TRP A 270 -2.74 28.99 14.38
N ARG A 271 -3.31 28.55 15.50
CA ARG A 271 -4.30 29.36 16.22
C ARG A 271 -3.65 30.04 17.41
N THR A 272 -3.09 31.21 17.20
CA THR A 272 -3.02 32.30 18.18
C THR A 272 -3.09 33.64 17.48
N PRO A 273 -3.55 34.70 18.15
CA PRO A 273 -4.75 35.51 17.91
C PRO A 273 -4.59 36.49 16.80
#